data_35b1336aac48e4b58ad2760776e1b587
#
_entry.id   35b1336aac48e4b58ad2760776e1b587
#
_cell.length_a   1.000
_cell.length_b   1.000
_cell.length_c   1.000
_cell.angle_alpha   90.00
_cell.angle_beta   90.00
_cell.angle_gamma   90.00
#
_symmetry.space_group_name_H-M   'P 1'
#
loop_
_entity.id
_entity.type
_entity.pdbx_description
1 polymer ?
#
loop_
_entity_poly.entity_id
_entity_poly.type
_entity_poly.pdbx_seq_one_letter_code
_entity_poly.pdbx_strand_id
1 'polypeptide(L)'
;MRTVQENLAGAALVIYLRDGPGLWAMILAGGSARLRAVGGYTAAAEAVLRLRADFDVQAGRALPGQLAAAVSTATRQDAAAVAAAVLTPLLADVGDRDLVVVPTGILTTVPWAALPGCAGRPVTVAPSATAWCAARQQLTTARQRDPGWPGPRAATLLVAGPGIARGGAEIRAVAGLRPCASVLTGADATPAATLAALDSAAIAHIAAHGQHQAENALFSTLELTGGPLLGYDLQRLARAPLMTVLSACDLGLTDVRPGDETFGVVTALLNAGSATVIASVARVADDTAMAAMVGYHRAITAGAAPAAALAAALEGQATASFVCFGAG
;
A
#
# COMPACT_ATOMS: atom_id res chain seq x y z
N MET A 1 -19.47 -11.11 13.20
CA MET A 1 -18.36 -11.02 14.18
C MET A 1 -17.53 -12.31 14.24
N ARG A 2 -18.13 -13.50 14.38
CA ARG A 2 -17.39 -14.79 14.46
C ARG A 2 -16.42 -14.96 13.28
N THR A 3 -16.89 -14.77 12.03
CA THR A 3 -16.07 -14.88 10.80
C THR A 3 -14.88 -13.94 10.78
N VAL A 4 -15.00 -12.71 11.28
CA VAL A 4 -13.89 -11.74 11.34
C VAL A 4 -12.86 -12.21 12.35
N GLN A 5 -13.27 -12.65 13.55
CA GLN A 5 -12.38 -13.14 14.59
C GLN A 5 -11.61 -14.39 14.15
N GLU A 6 -12.27 -15.32 13.44
CA GLU A 6 -11.62 -16.52 12.87
C GLU A 6 -10.54 -16.15 11.83
N ASN A 7 -10.81 -15.13 11.02
CA ASN A 7 -9.86 -14.64 10.01
C ASN A 7 -8.68 -13.84 10.59
N LEU A 8 -8.80 -13.25 11.78
CA LEU A 8 -7.71 -12.47 12.38
C LEU A 8 -6.47 -13.31 12.71
N ALA A 9 -6.64 -14.59 13.04
CA ALA A 9 -5.53 -15.52 13.27
C ALA A 9 -4.42 -14.95 14.19
N GLY A 10 -4.81 -14.19 15.22
CA GLY A 10 -3.88 -13.53 16.14
C GLY A 10 -3.60 -12.03 15.84
N ALA A 11 -3.96 -11.51 14.68
CA ALA A 11 -3.87 -10.08 14.38
C ALA A 11 -4.90 -9.26 15.18
N ALA A 12 -4.72 -7.95 15.22
CA ALA A 12 -5.69 -7.00 15.74
C ALA A 12 -6.33 -6.21 14.59
N LEU A 13 -7.66 -6.12 14.59
CA LEU A 13 -8.41 -5.27 13.67
C LEU A 13 -8.75 -3.96 14.37
N VAL A 14 -8.42 -2.84 13.75
CA VAL A 14 -8.72 -1.48 14.21
C VAL A 14 -9.59 -0.80 13.15
N ILE A 15 -10.83 -0.50 13.49
CA ILE A 15 -11.77 0.21 12.63
C ILE A 15 -11.91 1.63 13.17
N TYR A 16 -11.43 2.62 12.43
CA TYR A 16 -11.59 4.02 12.78
C TYR A 16 -12.98 4.52 12.38
N LEU A 17 -13.57 5.30 13.27
CA LEU A 17 -14.89 5.88 13.13
C LEU A 17 -14.80 7.37 13.43
N ARG A 18 -15.45 8.18 12.61
CA ARG A 18 -15.57 9.62 12.85
C ARG A 18 -16.97 9.93 13.35
N ASP A 19 -17.06 10.65 14.48
CA ASP A 19 -18.30 11.19 15.01
C ASP A 19 -18.13 12.69 15.26
N GLY A 20 -18.65 13.50 14.36
CA GLY A 20 -18.44 14.94 14.36
C GLY A 20 -16.95 15.29 14.35
N PRO A 21 -16.41 16.01 15.38
CA PRO A 21 -14.99 16.30 15.52
C PRO A 21 -14.19 15.16 16.15
N GLY A 22 -14.88 14.15 16.72
CA GLY A 22 -14.26 13.04 17.43
C GLY A 22 -13.78 11.93 16.50
N LEU A 23 -12.65 11.33 16.88
CA LEU A 23 -12.10 10.12 16.28
C LEU A 23 -12.20 8.98 17.30
N TRP A 24 -12.80 7.88 16.89
CA TRP A 24 -12.98 6.67 17.69
C TRP A 24 -12.36 5.48 16.97
N ALA A 25 -12.06 4.44 17.72
CA ALA A 25 -11.61 3.17 17.16
C ALA A 25 -12.36 2.00 17.79
N MET A 26 -12.93 1.13 16.96
CA MET A 26 -13.36 -0.22 17.34
C MET A 26 -12.20 -1.17 17.17
N ILE A 27 -11.80 -1.84 18.24
CA ILE A 27 -10.66 -2.76 18.25
C ILE A 27 -11.19 -4.17 18.48
N LEU A 28 -10.82 -5.10 17.60
CA LEU A 28 -11.05 -6.54 17.78
C LEU A 28 -9.68 -7.22 17.93
N ALA A 29 -9.40 -7.72 19.12
CA ALA A 29 -8.14 -8.39 19.43
C ALA A 29 -8.33 -9.44 20.53
N GLY A 30 -7.67 -10.60 20.42
CA GLY A 30 -7.69 -11.64 21.44
C GLY A 30 -9.11 -12.12 21.81
N GLY A 31 -10.03 -12.17 20.85
CA GLY A 31 -11.43 -12.59 21.07
C GLY A 31 -12.34 -11.53 21.70
N SER A 32 -11.83 -10.33 21.99
CA SER A 32 -12.59 -9.22 22.56
C SER A 32 -12.82 -8.10 21.56
N ALA A 33 -13.90 -7.33 21.76
CA ALA A 33 -14.19 -6.10 21.02
C ALA A 33 -14.24 -4.93 21.99
N ARG A 34 -13.57 -3.82 21.68
CA ARG A 34 -13.51 -2.62 22.51
C ARG A 34 -13.68 -1.38 21.66
N LEU A 35 -14.43 -0.42 22.15
CA LEU A 35 -14.53 0.91 21.57
C LEU A 35 -13.67 1.88 22.40
N ARG A 36 -12.83 2.67 21.72
CA ARG A 36 -11.94 3.66 22.32
C ARG A 36 -12.13 5.04 21.71
N ALA A 37 -12.16 6.06 22.52
CA ALA A 37 -11.95 7.42 22.04
C ALA A 37 -10.45 7.55 21.70
N VAL A 38 -10.15 8.00 20.50
CA VAL A 38 -8.77 8.19 20.02
C VAL A 38 -8.34 9.64 20.22
N GLY A 39 -9.21 10.58 19.86
CA GLY A 39 -8.93 12.01 19.96
C GLY A 39 -9.76 12.86 19.01
N GLY A 40 -9.22 13.98 18.55
CA GLY A 40 -9.83 14.84 17.55
C GLY A 40 -9.42 14.47 16.12
N TYR A 41 -10.41 14.31 15.22
CA TYR A 41 -10.12 14.01 13.81
C TYR A 41 -9.30 15.09 13.11
N THR A 42 -9.61 16.37 13.34
CA THR A 42 -8.89 17.50 12.70
C THR A 42 -7.41 17.49 13.05
N ALA A 43 -7.06 17.32 14.34
CA ALA A 43 -5.66 17.27 14.76
C ALA A 43 -4.91 16.07 14.14
N ALA A 44 -5.56 14.90 14.07
CA ALA A 44 -4.99 13.73 13.40
C ALA A 44 -4.78 14.00 11.89
N ALA A 45 -5.77 14.63 11.24
CA ALA A 45 -5.70 14.97 9.81
C ALA A 45 -4.55 15.93 9.50
N GLU A 46 -4.38 17.00 10.30
CA GLU A 46 -3.28 17.95 10.16
C GLU A 46 -1.92 17.29 10.35
N ALA A 47 -1.78 16.38 11.33
CA ALA A 47 -0.54 15.65 11.55
C ALA A 47 -0.20 14.75 10.34
N VAL A 48 -1.19 14.05 9.76
CA VAL A 48 -1.01 13.22 8.55
C VAL A 48 -0.57 14.08 7.36
N LEU A 49 -1.19 15.23 7.15
CA LEU A 49 -0.82 16.14 6.05
C LEU A 49 0.62 16.65 6.19
N ARG A 50 1.06 17.03 7.39
CA ARG A 50 2.45 17.45 7.62
C ARG A 50 3.44 16.31 7.35
N LEU A 51 3.17 15.13 7.89
CA LEU A 51 4.04 13.98 7.67
C LEU A 51 4.17 13.66 6.18
N ARG A 52 3.07 13.72 5.42
CA ARG A 52 3.11 13.48 3.96
C ARG A 52 3.93 14.55 3.23
N ALA A 53 3.76 15.83 3.58
CA ALA A 53 4.55 16.91 3.01
C ALA A 53 6.06 16.72 3.25
N ASP A 54 6.45 16.21 4.42
CA ASP A 54 7.84 15.85 4.70
C ASP A 54 8.37 14.75 3.80
N PHE A 55 7.57 13.71 3.53
CA PHE A 55 7.93 12.66 2.56
C PHE A 55 8.13 13.23 1.16
N ASP A 56 7.24 14.11 0.72
CA ASP A 56 7.33 14.74 -0.60
C ASP A 56 8.61 15.57 -0.74
N VAL A 57 9.01 16.29 0.33
CA VAL A 57 10.28 17.04 0.36
C VAL A 57 11.48 16.09 0.27
N GLN A 58 11.46 14.97 0.98
CA GLN A 58 12.57 13.99 0.98
C GLN A 58 12.68 13.21 -0.34
N ALA A 59 11.56 12.96 -1.01
CA ALA A 59 11.54 12.30 -2.31
C ALA A 59 11.98 13.21 -3.47
N GLY A 60 12.06 14.51 -3.22
CA GLY A 60 12.43 15.50 -4.22
C GLY A 60 13.93 15.54 -4.54
N ARG A 61 14.44 16.75 -4.78
CA ARG A 61 15.87 16.98 -5.07
C ARG A 61 16.76 16.60 -3.88
N ALA A 62 17.96 16.09 -4.16
CA ALA A 62 18.96 15.87 -3.12
C ALA A 62 19.19 17.16 -2.30
N LEU A 63 18.97 17.08 -1.00
CA LEU A 63 19.09 18.20 -0.08
C LEU A 63 20.54 18.32 0.41
N PRO A 64 21.06 19.54 0.65
CA PRO A 64 22.31 19.73 1.39
C PRO A 64 22.28 19.01 2.76
N GLY A 65 23.39 18.44 3.20
CA GLY A 65 23.46 17.55 4.36
C GLY A 65 22.79 18.09 5.63
N GLN A 66 23.00 19.38 5.97
CA GLN A 66 22.36 20.00 7.14
C GLN A 66 20.83 20.07 6.99
N LEU A 67 20.35 20.42 5.80
CA LEU A 67 18.92 20.49 5.51
C LEU A 67 18.29 19.08 5.49
N ALA A 68 18.97 18.10 4.92
CA ALA A 68 18.54 16.70 4.94
C ALA A 68 18.37 16.18 6.38
N ALA A 69 19.31 16.48 7.27
CA ALA A 69 19.24 16.12 8.68
C ALA A 69 18.07 16.81 9.40
N ALA A 70 17.82 18.08 9.12
CA ALA A 70 16.71 18.84 9.69
C ALA A 70 15.35 18.27 9.23
N VAL A 71 15.18 18.01 7.93
CA VAL A 71 13.97 17.41 7.36
C VAL A 71 13.76 16.01 7.92
N SER A 72 14.79 15.17 8.00
CA SER A 72 14.69 13.84 8.61
C SER A 72 14.25 13.89 10.08
N THR A 73 14.68 14.92 10.81
CA THR A 73 14.26 15.13 12.20
C THR A 73 12.80 15.56 12.29
N ALA A 74 12.37 16.49 11.44
CA ALA A 74 10.96 16.91 11.33
C ALA A 74 10.06 15.73 11.00
N THR A 75 10.43 14.93 10.01
CA THR A 75 9.65 13.72 9.61
C THR A 75 9.49 12.75 10.78
N ARG A 76 10.54 12.50 11.57
CA ARG A 76 10.41 11.64 12.78
C ARG A 76 9.48 12.24 13.83
N GLN A 77 9.51 13.57 14.02
CA GLN A 77 8.61 14.26 14.92
C GLN A 77 7.16 14.20 14.45
N ASP A 78 6.91 14.43 13.17
CA ASP A 78 5.57 14.36 12.59
C ASP A 78 5.04 12.91 12.54
N ALA A 79 5.90 11.92 12.29
CA ALA A 79 5.53 10.51 12.44
C ALA A 79 5.13 10.15 13.88
N ALA A 80 5.86 10.68 14.87
CA ALA A 80 5.51 10.51 16.28
C ALA A 80 4.19 11.23 16.64
N ALA A 81 3.93 12.42 16.06
CA ALA A 81 2.67 13.14 16.24
C ALA A 81 1.48 12.38 15.65
N VAL A 82 1.63 11.80 14.45
CA VAL A 82 0.61 10.92 13.86
C VAL A 82 0.40 9.70 14.75
N ALA A 83 1.46 9.01 15.18
CA ALA A 83 1.35 7.86 16.07
C ALA A 83 0.62 8.21 17.36
N ALA A 84 0.94 9.33 17.98
CA ALA A 84 0.28 9.81 19.19
C ALA A 84 -1.22 10.08 18.97
N ALA A 85 -1.57 10.59 17.78
CA ALA A 85 -2.95 10.93 17.44
C ALA A 85 -3.82 9.71 17.07
N VAL A 86 -3.23 8.64 16.49
CA VAL A 86 -4.05 7.54 15.95
C VAL A 86 -3.70 6.15 16.49
N LEU A 87 -2.47 5.90 16.94
CA LEU A 87 -2.02 4.56 17.33
C LEU A 87 -1.76 4.41 18.83
N THR A 88 -1.06 5.37 19.44
CA THR A 88 -0.64 5.29 20.86
C THR A 88 -1.80 5.01 21.83
N PRO A 89 -3.01 5.62 21.65
CA PRO A 89 -4.14 5.34 22.52
C PRO A 89 -4.64 3.89 22.46
N LEU A 90 -4.24 3.14 21.42
CA LEU A 90 -4.71 1.79 21.14
C LEU A 90 -3.68 0.71 21.49
N LEU A 91 -2.42 1.08 21.75
CA LEU A 91 -1.31 0.13 21.93
C LEU A 91 -1.56 -0.89 23.05
N ALA A 92 -2.20 -0.49 24.13
CA ALA A 92 -2.54 -1.40 25.24
C ALA A 92 -3.55 -2.49 24.82
N ASP A 93 -4.43 -2.19 23.86
CA ASP A 93 -5.45 -3.13 23.39
C ASP A 93 -4.94 -4.01 22.23
N VAL A 94 -4.11 -3.46 21.33
CA VAL A 94 -3.59 -4.20 20.18
C VAL A 94 -2.32 -5.00 20.50
N GLY A 95 -1.52 -4.58 21.49
CA GLY A 95 -0.22 -5.22 21.84
C GLY A 95 0.71 -5.27 20.62
N ASP A 96 1.51 -6.34 20.52
CA ASP A 96 2.49 -6.55 19.44
C ASP A 96 1.91 -7.33 18.23
N ARG A 97 0.58 -7.43 18.13
CA ARG A 97 -0.08 -8.17 17.05
C ARG A 97 0.08 -7.46 15.71
N ASP A 98 0.10 -8.23 14.64
CA ASP A 98 -0.09 -7.67 13.30
C ASP A 98 -1.36 -6.82 13.25
N LEU A 99 -1.35 -5.75 12.47
CA LEU A 99 -2.46 -4.82 12.40
C LEU A 99 -3.24 -4.97 11.09
N VAL A 100 -4.56 -5.03 11.22
CA VAL A 100 -5.50 -4.79 10.14
C VAL A 100 -6.22 -3.48 10.45
N VAL A 101 -6.06 -2.49 9.60
CA VAL A 101 -6.60 -1.15 9.80
C VAL A 101 -7.70 -0.90 8.78
N VAL A 102 -8.87 -0.50 9.26
CA VAL A 102 -9.94 0.07 8.44
C VAL A 102 -10.00 1.55 8.76
N PRO A 103 -9.36 2.39 7.96
CA PRO A 103 -9.26 3.82 8.22
C PRO A 103 -10.54 4.56 7.81
N THR A 104 -10.66 5.83 8.21
CA THR A 104 -11.68 6.77 7.74
C THR A 104 -11.01 8.04 7.22
N GLY A 105 -11.50 8.57 6.12
CA GLY A 105 -11.01 9.82 5.54
C GLY A 105 -9.50 9.80 5.30
N ILE A 106 -8.82 10.87 5.68
CA ILE A 106 -7.38 11.03 5.44
C ILE A 106 -6.50 9.95 6.09
N LEU A 107 -7.01 9.22 7.09
CA LEU A 107 -6.24 8.13 7.71
C LEU A 107 -5.92 6.99 6.74
N THR A 108 -6.60 6.91 5.60
CA THR A 108 -6.25 6.00 4.49
C THR A 108 -4.86 6.29 3.91
N THR A 109 -4.38 7.52 4.04
CA THR A 109 -3.09 7.97 3.51
C THR A 109 -1.96 7.95 4.55
N VAL A 110 -2.17 7.32 5.70
CA VAL A 110 -1.14 7.18 6.74
C VAL A 110 -0.04 6.22 6.27
N PRO A 111 1.23 6.64 6.26
CA PRO A 111 2.37 5.75 5.99
C PRO A 111 2.69 4.93 7.26
N TRP A 112 1.88 3.91 7.53
CA TRP A 112 1.88 3.15 8.80
C TRP A 112 3.25 2.65 9.19
N ALA A 113 4.05 2.15 8.23
CA ALA A 113 5.39 1.61 8.50
C ALA A 113 6.37 2.66 9.07
N ALA A 114 6.12 3.95 8.83
CA ALA A 114 6.94 5.03 9.35
C ALA A 114 6.59 5.42 10.80
N LEU A 115 5.46 4.94 11.32
CA LEU A 115 5.00 5.32 12.65
C LEU A 115 5.77 4.58 13.76
N PRO A 116 6.17 5.25 14.84
CA PRO A 116 6.61 4.58 16.06
C PRO A 116 5.58 3.53 16.52
N GLY A 117 6.05 2.28 16.75
CA GLY A 117 5.19 1.14 17.09
C GLY A 117 4.65 0.35 15.89
N CYS A 118 4.95 0.79 14.65
CA CYS A 118 4.68 0.02 13.42
C CYS A 118 5.94 -0.38 12.66
N ALA A 119 7.12 0.14 13.00
CA ALA A 119 8.37 -0.24 12.33
C ALA A 119 8.61 -1.76 12.42
N GLY A 120 8.81 -2.43 11.27
CA GLY A 120 8.95 -3.89 11.19
C GLY A 120 7.68 -4.68 11.50
N ARG A 121 6.57 -4.03 11.82
CA ARG A 121 5.29 -4.66 12.14
C ARG A 121 4.44 -4.82 10.86
N PRO A 122 3.88 -5.99 10.57
CA PRO A 122 2.94 -6.15 9.47
C PRO A 122 1.67 -5.31 9.68
N VAL A 123 1.40 -4.41 8.74
CA VAL A 123 0.18 -3.58 8.73
C VAL A 123 -0.52 -3.72 7.39
N THR A 124 -1.80 -4.05 7.45
CA THR A 124 -2.69 -4.12 6.30
C THR A 124 -3.77 -3.05 6.41
N VAL A 125 -4.01 -2.32 5.35
CA VAL A 125 -5.09 -1.34 5.26
C VAL A 125 -6.20 -1.90 4.38
N ALA A 126 -7.43 -1.90 4.87
CA ALA A 126 -8.56 -2.45 4.12
C ALA A 126 -9.74 -1.46 4.08
N PRO A 127 -10.53 -1.46 2.99
CA PRO A 127 -11.70 -0.59 2.88
C PRO A 127 -12.77 -0.91 3.93
N SER A 128 -12.88 -2.18 4.32
CA SER A 128 -13.77 -2.66 5.37
C SER A 128 -13.31 -4.02 5.90
N ALA A 129 -13.80 -4.42 7.08
CA ALA A 129 -13.55 -5.75 7.63
C ALA A 129 -14.07 -6.86 6.71
N THR A 130 -15.21 -6.65 6.04
CA THR A 130 -15.80 -7.60 5.09
C THR A 130 -14.90 -7.76 3.84
N ALA A 131 -14.44 -6.66 3.26
CA ALA A 131 -13.54 -6.69 2.12
C ALA A 131 -12.22 -7.38 2.47
N TRP A 132 -11.67 -7.11 3.65
CA TRP A 132 -10.48 -7.80 4.15
C TRP A 132 -10.68 -9.31 4.28
N CYS A 133 -11.79 -9.76 4.87
CA CYS A 133 -12.11 -11.19 4.99
C CYS A 133 -12.21 -11.86 3.61
N ALA A 134 -12.88 -11.21 2.64
CA ALA A 134 -12.99 -11.73 1.28
C ALA A 134 -11.62 -11.85 0.59
N ALA A 135 -10.77 -10.82 0.70
CA ALA A 135 -9.43 -10.83 0.15
C ALA A 135 -8.54 -11.90 0.79
N ARG A 136 -8.59 -12.08 2.11
CA ARG A 136 -7.89 -13.19 2.79
C ARG A 136 -8.32 -14.56 2.32
N GLN A 137 -9.63 -14.75 2.11
CA GLN A 137 -10.16 -16.02 1.59
C GLN A 137 -9.62 -16.30 0.18
N GLN A 138 -9.47 -15.27 -0.67
CA GLN A 138 -8.88 -15.42 -2.00
C GLN A 138 -7.41 -15.87 -1.92
N LEU A 139 -6.59 -15.24 -1.06
CA LEU A 139 -5.19 -15.62 -0.86
C LEU A 139 -5.07 -17.06 -0.31
N THR A 140 -5.91 -17.41 0.66
CA THR A 140 -5.95 -18.77 1.23
C THR A 140 -6.30 -19.79 0.16
N THR A 141 -7.32 -19.52 -0.67
CA THR A 141 -7.72 -20.40 -1.76
C THR A 141 -6.63 -20.53 -2.82
N ALA A 142 -5.91 -19.44 -3.14
CA ALA A 142 -4.79 -19.49 -4.08
C ALA A 142 -3.67 -20.41 -3.57
N ARG A 143 -3.30 -20.29 -2.29
CA ARG A 143 -2.28 -21.15 -1.66
C ARG A 143 -2.71 -22.61 -1.55
N GLN A 144 -3.99 -22.88 -1.35
CA GLN A 144 -4.52 -24.25 -1.34
C GLN A 144 -4.47 -24.89 -2.74
N ARG A 145 -4.71 -24.11 -3.79
CA ARG A 145 -4.65 -24.58 -5.19
C ARG A 145 -3.22 -24.74 -5.70
N ASP A 146 -2.33 -23.88 -5.28
CA ASP A 146 -0.91 -23.89 -5.59
C ASP A 146 -0.09 -23.61 -4.33
N PRO A 147 0.40 -24.65 -3.62
CA PRO A 147 1.24 -24.48 -2.44
C PRO A 147 2.54 -23.72 -2.70
N GLY A 148 2.98 -23.66 -3.95
CA GLY A 148 4.14 -22.87 -4.36
C GLY A 148 3.85 -21.37 -4.59
N TRP A 149 2.58 -20.97 -4.57
CA TRP A 149 2.19 -19.57 -4.73
C TRP A 149 2.42 -18.78 -3.41
N PRO A 150 2.92 -17.56 -3.43
CA PRO A 150 3.30 -16.70 -4.57
C PRO A 150 4.79 -16.78 -4.97
N GLY A 151 5.35 -17.96 -4.95
CA GLY A 151 6.76 -18.24 -5.21
C GLY A 151 7.28 -17.76 -6.56
N PRO A 152 8.56 -18.06 -6.90
CA PRO A 152 9.26 -17.49 -8.05
C PRO A 152 8.66 -17.88 -9.41
N ARG A 153 7.89 -18.97 -9.48
CA ARG A 153 7.25 -19.47 -10.72
C ARG A 153 5.82 -18.96 -10.91
N ALA A 154 5.25 -18.19 -9.98
CA ALA A 154 3.92 -17.62 -10.15
C ALA A 154 3.89 -16.73 -11.40
N ALA A 155 2.81 -16.83 -12.19
CA ALA A 155 2.61 -16.01 -13.38
C ALA A 155 2.69 -14.52 -13.01
N THR A 156 3.77 -13.87 -13.42
CA THR A 156 4.09 -12.50 -13.01
C THR A 156 4.21 -11.61 -14.23
N LEU A 157 3.57 -10.45 -14.19
CA LEU A 157 3.74 -9.35 -15.13
C LEU A 157 4.60 -8.26 -14.50
N LEU A 158 5.63 -7.82 -15.20
CA LEU A 158 6.49 -6.71 -14.83
C LEU A 158 6.42 -5.62 -15.89
N VAL A 159 6.09 -4.39 -15.50
CA VAL A 159 5.92 -3.27 -16.43
C VAL A 159 6.77 -2.09 -15.99
N ALA A 160 7.56 -1.51 -16.91
CA ALA A 160 8.24 -0.23 -16.73
C ALA A 160 7.64 0.83 -17.65
N GLY A 161 6.96 1.81 -17.07
CA GLY A 161 6.52 3.02 -17.76
C GLY A 161 7.70 3.95 -18.11
N PRO A 162 7.47 4.96 -18.97
CA PRO A 162 8.49 5.91 -19.38
C PRO A 162 8.85 6.88 -18.25
N GLY A 163 10.04 7.47 -18.31
CA GLY A 163 10.45 8.61 -17.49
C GLY A 163 10.90 8.32 -16.06
N ILE A 164 10.77 7.09 -15.55
CA ILE A 164 11.27 6.72 -14.21
C ILE A 164 12.73 6.35 -14.29
N ALA A 165 13.59 7.10 -13.60
CA ALA A 165 15.05 6.94 -13.69
C ALA A 165 15.53 5.52 -13.29
N ARG A 166 14.92 4.91 -12.28
CA ARG A 166 15.24 3.56 -11.79
C ARG A 166 14.28 2.46 -12.25
N GLY A 167 13.14 2.82 -12.89
CA GLY A 167 12.09 1.85 -13.23
C GLY A 167 12.57 0.64 -14.02
N GLY A 168 13.36 0.85 -15.07
CA GLY A 168 13.95 -0.25 -15.84
C GLY A 168 14.96 -1.09 -15.06
N ALA A 169 15.70 -0.51 -14.11
CA ALA A 169 16.62 -1.25 -13.23
C ALA A 169 15.86 -2.07 -12.19
N GLU A 170 14.80 -1.50 -11.61
CA GLU A 170 13.89 -2.15 -10.68
C GLU A 170 13.24 -3.39 -11.33
N ILE A 171 12.64 -3.22 -12.52
CA ILE A 171 12.01 -4.32 -13.25
C ILE A 171 13.01 -5.43 -13.56
N ARG A 172 14.25 -5.11 -14.00
CA ARG A 172 15.30 -6.14 -14.23
C ARG A 172 15.69 -6.87 -12.94
N ALA A 173 15.81 -6.15 -11.83
CA ALA A 173 16.14 -6.76 -10.53
C ALA A 173 15.04 -7.71 -10.05
N VAL A 174 13.77 -7.31 -10.18
CA VAL A 174 12.62 -8.15 -9.85
C VAL A 174 12.50 -9.35 -10.79
N ALA A 175 12.76 -9.17 -12.10
CA ALA A 175 12.79 -10.25 -13.09
C ALA A 175 13.82 -11.34 -12.73
N GLY A 176 14.97 -10.95 -12.18
CA GLY A 176 15.97 -11.88 -11.66
C GLY A 176 15.48 -12.79 -10.54
N LEU A 177 14.44 -12.38 -9.78
CA LEU A 177 13.80 -13.18 -8.74
C LEU A 177 12.62 -14.02 -9.28
N ARG A 178 12.16 -13.75 -10.49
CA ARG A 178 10.95 -14.33 -11.10
C ARG A 178 11.22 -14.76 -12.55
N PRO A 179 11.90 -15.90 -12.76
CA PRO A 179 12.42 -16.31 -14.07
C PRO A 179 11.32 -16.56 -15.13
N CYS A 180 10.07 -16.72 -14.71
CA CYS A 180 8.92 -16.93 -15.60
C CYS A 180 8.09 -15.65 -15.82
N ALA A 181 8.60 -14.47 -15.42
CA ALA A 181 7.86 -13.22 -15.57
C ALA A 181 7.79 -12.77 -17.04
N SER A 182 6.60 -12.29 -17.43
CA SER A 182 6.43 -11.49 -18.64
C SER A 182 6.87 -10.05 -18.36
N VAL A 183 7.66 -9.45 -19.24
CA VAL A 183 8.23 -8.11 -19.05
C VAL A 183 7.81 -7.21 -20.19
N LEU A 184 7.19 -6.07 -19.85
CA LEU A 184 6.82 -5.00 -20.79
C LEU A 184 7.65 -3.76 -20.46
N THR A 185 8.47 -3.30 -21.39
CA THR A 185 9.33 -2.12 -21.24
C THR A 185 9.45 -1.36 -22.56
N GLY A 186 9.83 -0.09 -22.49
CA GLY A 186 10.01 0.73 -23.69
C GLY A 186 8.74 0.79 -24.56
N ALA A 187 8.85 0.47 -25.85
CA ALA A 187 7.73 0.54 -26.80
C ALA A 187 6.60 -0.48 -26.49
N ASP A 188 6.90 -1.57 -25.79
CA ASP A 188 5.92 -2.62 -25.48
C ASP A 188 5.07 -2.31 -24.25
N ALA A 189 5.50 -1.37 -23.39
CA ALA A 189 4.79 -0.99 -22.17
C ALA A 189 3.60 -0.05 -22.46
N THR A 190 2.70 -0.46 -23.33
CA THR A 190 1.50 0.31 -23.70
C THR A 190 0.31 -0.03 -22.81
N PRO A 191 -0.70 0.86 -22.68
CA PRO A 191 -1.93 0.57 -21.92
C PRO A 191 -2.61 -0.71 -22.41
N ALA A 192 -2.75 -0.89 -23.72
CA ALA A 192 -3.42 -2.06 -24.30
C ALA A 192 -2.67 -3.38 -24.01
N ALA A 193 -1.35 -3.39 -24.19
CA ALA A 193 -0.52 -4.57 -23.90
C ALA A 193 -0.53 -4.89 -22.40
N THR A 194 -0.46 -3.87 -21.56
CA THR A 194 -0.49 -4.03 -20.10
C THR A 194 -1.82 -4.60 -19.64
N LEU A 195 -2.97 -4.08 -20.11
CA LEU A 195 -4.30 -4.61 -19.77
C LEU A 195 -4.45 -6.06 -20.20
N ALA A 196 -4.07 -6.40 -21.43
CA ALA A 196 -4.15 -7.77 -21.93
C ALA A 196 -3.28 -8.73 -21.10
N ALA A 197 -2.10 -8.30 -20.66
CA ALA A 197 -1.21 -9.12 -19.84
C ALA A 197 -1.68 -9.23 -18.38
N LEU A 198 -2.35 -8.22 -17.82
CA LEU A 198 -2.93 -8.26 -16.48
C LEU A 198 -3.97 -9.36 -16.31
N ASP A 199 -4.83 -9.61 -17.30
CA ASP A 199 -5.86 -10.65 -17.26
C ASP A 199 -5.32 -12.08 -17.06
N SER A 200 -4.06 -12.31 -17.40
CA SER A 200 -3.40 -13.62 -17.28
C SER A 200 -2.41 -13.71 -16.10
N ALA A 201 -2.07 -12.59 -15.49
CA ALA A 201 -1.11 -12.53 -14.40
C ALA A 201 -1.75 -12.88 -13.04
N ALA A 202 -1.02 -13.64 -12.22
CA ALA A 202 -1.37 -13.83 -10.81
C ALA A 202 -0.77 -12.72 -9.92
N ILE A 203 0.37 -12.20 -10.36
CA ILE A 203 1.10 -11.09 -9.70
C ILE A 203 1.44 -10.06 -10.78
N ALA A 204 1.21 -8.79 -10.50
CA ALA A 204 1.67 -7.69 -11.34
C ALA A 204 2.58 -6.75 -10.55
N HIS A 205 3.61 -6.22 -11.21
CA HIS A 205 4.43 -5.13 -10.69
C HIS A 205 4.56 -4.07 -11.78
N ILE A 206 4.08 -2.88 -11.50
CA ILE A 206 4.06 -1.74 -12.43
C ILE A 206 4.88 -0.60 -11.83
N ALA A 207 6.03 -0.30 -12.43
CA ALA A 207 6.83 0.87 -12.15
C ALA A 207 6.51 1.94 -13.18
N ALA A 208 5.71 2.93 -12.82
CA ALA A 208 5.21 3.98 -13.71
C ALA A 208 4.99 5.28 -12.93
N HIS A 209 5.00 6.43 -13.59
CA HIS A 209 4.48 7.65 -12.98
C HIS A 209 2.97 7.50 -12.79
N GLY A 210 2.48 7.90 -11.62
CA GLY A 210 1.06 7.93 -11.31
C GLY A 210 0.56 9.36 -11.22
N GLN A 211 -0.69 9.59 -11.63
CA GLN A 211 -1.39 10.86 -11.44
C GLN A 211 -2.73 10.58 -10.77
N HIS A 212 -2.94 11.15 -9.59
CA HIS A 212 -4.21 11.04 -8.91
C HIS A 212 -5.17 12.14 -9.39
N GLN A 213 -6.44 11.76 -9.66
CA GLN A 213 -7.53 12.69 -9.97
C GLN A 213 -8.48 12.77 -8.77
N ALA A 214 -8.35 13.85 -7.99
CA ALA A 214 -9.16 14.06 -6.77
C ALA A 214 -10.66 14.17 -7.04
N GLU A 215 -11.07 14.68 -8.24
CA GLU A 215 -12.49 14.84 -8.58
C GLU A 215 -13.19 13.55 -8.96
N ASN A 216 -12.44 12.60 -9.55
CA ASN A 216 -12.95 11.28 -9.89
C ASN A 216 -11.79 10.27 -9.90
N ALA A 217 -11.74 9.46 -8.88
CA ALA A 217 -10.72 8.46 -8.64
C ALA A 217 -10.50 7.47 -9.80
N LEU A 218 -11.52 7.21 -10.63
CA LEU A 218 -11.42 6.35 -11.81
C LEU A 218 -10.60 6.95 -12.96
N PHE A 219 -10.41 8.25 -12.95
CA PHE A 219 -9.54 8.96 -13.91
C PHE A 219 -8.10 9.12 -13.42
N SER A 220 -7.76 8.55 -12.26
CA SER A 220 -6.36 8.43 -11.86
C SER A 220 -5.61 7.53 -12.85
N THR A 221 -4.37 7.87 -13.17
CA THR A 221 -3.62 7.28 -14.28
C THR A 221 -2.29 6.70 -13.84
N LEU A 222 -1.84 5.71 -14.61
CA LEU A 222 -0.47 5.25 -14.68
C LEU A 222 0.08 5.61 -16.06
N GLU A 223 1.16 6.37 -16.12
CA GLU A 223 1.77 6.80 -17.38
C GLU A 223 2.53 5.65 -18.04
N LEU A 224 2.05 5.22 -19.20
CA LEU A 224 2.65 4.17 -20.00
C LEU A 224 3.06 4.69 -21.38
N THR A 225 3.79 3.89 -22.15
CA THR A 225 4.20 4.27 -23.50
C THR A 225 2.99 4.38 -24.42
N GLY A 226 2.83 5.52 -25.03
CA GLY A 226 1.70 5.83 -25.93
C GLY A 226 0.45 6.38 -25.24
N GLY A 227 0.49 6.56 -23.90
CA GLY A 227 -0.59 7.24 -23.16
C GLY A 227 -0.84 6.64 -21.77
N PRO A 228 -1.77 7.23 -21.02
CA PRO A 228 -2.10 6.78 -19.68
C PRO A 228 -2.98 5.51 -19.67
N LEU A 229 -2.76 4.68 -18.66
CA LEU A 229 -3.67 3.63 -18.25
C LEU A 229 -4.55 4.16 -17.10
N LEU A 230 -5.86 4.23 -17.29
CA LEU A 230 -6.79 4.79 -16.32
C LEU A 230 -7.25 3.73 -15.31
N GLY A 231 -7.61 4.18 -14.11
CA GLY A 231 -8.31 3.34 -13.13
C GLY A 231 -9.62 2.76 -13.70
N TYR A 232 -10.31 3.51 -14.56
CA TYR A 232 -11.50 3.04 -15.29
C TYR A 232 -11.21 1.81 -16.17
N ASP A 233 -10.06 1.77 -16.84
CA ASP A 233 -9.69 0.64 -17.70
C ASP A 233 -9.45 -0.62 -16.86
N LEU A 234 -8.89 -0.48 -15.66
CA LEU A 234 -8.64 -1.60 -14.74
C LEU A 234 -9.94 -2.26 -14.25
N GLN A 235 -11.05 -1.52 -14.17
CA GLN A 235 -12.35 -2.12 -13.83
C GLN A 235 -12.89 -3.06 -14.89
N ARG A 236 -12.36 -3.00 -16.11
CA ARG A 236 -12.76 -3.85 -17.24
C ARG A 236 -11.99 -5.17 -17.31
N LEU A 237 -11.01 -5.37 -16.40
CA LEU A 237 -10.29 -6.64 -16.32
C LEU A 237 -11.27 -7.77 -16.03
N ALA A 238 -11.22 -8.81 -16.83
CA ALA A 238 -12.01 -10.02 -16.60
C ALA A 238 -11.51 -10.74 -15.33
N ARG A 239 -10.20 -10.62 -15.07
CA ARG A 239 -9.55 -11.19 -13.89
C ARG A 239 -8.35 -10.33 -13.48
N ALA A 240 -8.50 -9.56 -12.41
CA ALA A 240 -7.37 -8.82 -11.85
C ALA A 240 -6.32 -9.78 -11.24
N PRO A 241 -5.01 -9.42 -11.28
CA PRO A 241 -3.99 -10.13 -10.54
C PRO A 241 -4.33 -10.18 -9.05
N LEU A 242 -4.11 -11.32 -8.39
CA LEU A 242 -4.34 -11.44 -6.95
C LEU A 242 -3.45 -10.50 -6.13
N MET A 243 -2.24 -10.23 -6.61
CA MET A 243 -1.32 -9.28 -5.99
C MET A 243 -0.83 -8.28 -7.02
N THR A 244 -0.97 -6.99 -6.73
CA THR A 244 -0.47 -5.91 -7.57
C THR A 244 0.45 -5.01 -6.76
N VAL A 245 1.63 -4.73 -7.30
CA VAL A 245 2.59 -3.77 -6.76
C VAL A 245 2.63 -2.56 -7.69
N LEU A 246 2.32 -1.40 -7.14
CA LEU A 246 2.39 -0.12 -7.81
C LEU A 246 3.60 0.65 -7.27
N SER A 247 4.75 0.50 -7.93
CA SER A 247 5.94 1.30 -7.69
C SER A 247 5.80 2.60 -8.47
N ALA A 248 4.89 3.44 -8.00
CA ALA A 248 4.52 4.70 -8.63
C ALA A 248 4.45 5.78 -7.57
N CYS A 249 5.21 6.85 -7.76
CA CYS A 249 5.06 8.06 -6.96
C CYS A 249 3.75 8.77 -7.36
N ASP A 250 3.15 9.49 -6.41
CA ASP A 250 1.94 10.32 -6.60
C ASP A 250 0.58 9.60 -6.71
N LEU A 251 0.50 8.28 -6.67
CA LEU A 251 -0.80 7.59 -6.59
C LEU A 251 -1.50 7.76 -5.23
N GLY A 252 -0.78 8.23 -4.24
CA GLY A 252 -1.28 8.51 -2.90
C GLY A 252 -1.66 9.96 -2.64
N LEU A 253 -1.58 10.87 -3.62
CA LEU A 253 -2.04 12.24 -3.47
C LEU A 253 -3.57 12.26 -3.53
N THR A 254 -4.21 12.32 -2.37
CA THR A 254 -5.67 12.41 -2.27
C THR A 254 -6.08 13.69 -1.58
N ASP A 255 -6.90 14.50 -2.26
CA ASP A 255 -7.86 15.33 -1.55
C ASP A 255 -8.97 14.42 -1.04
N VAL A 256 -8.99 14.19 0.27
CA VAL A 256 -10.04 13.38 0.91
C VAL A 256 -11.32 14.23 0.96
N ARG A 257 -12.28 13.92 0.10
CA ARG A 257 -13.63 14.47 0.18
C ARG A 257 -14.50 13.63 1.12
N PRO A 258 -15.56 14.23 1.73
CA PRO A 258 -16.56 13.47 2.47
C PRO A 258 -17.19 12.42 1.56
N GLY A 259 -16.93 11.12 1.87
CA GLY A 259 -17.38 9.99 1.07
C GLY A 259 -16.31 8.89 0.91
N ASP A 260 -15.10 9.10 1.43
CA ASP A 260 -14.00 8.11 1.54
C ASP A 260 -13.52 7.43 0.23
N GLU A 261 -13.68 8.03 -0.94
CA GLU A 261 -13.10 7.52 -2.19
C GLU A 261 -11.62 7.92 -2.28
N THR A 262 -10.74 7.06 -1.74
CA THR A 262 -9.39 7.48 -1.39
C THR A 262 -8.28 7.12 -2.38
N PHE A 263 -8.41 6.14 -3.28
CA PHE A 263 -7.30 5.70 -4.15
C PHE A 263 -7.82 5.21 -5.49
N GLY A 264 -7.81 6.03 -6.52
CA GLY A 264 -8.34 5.66 -7.81
C GLY A 264 -7.88 4.33 -8.34
N VAL A 265 -6.58 4.17 -8.55
CA VAL A 265 -5.99 2.94 -9.12
C VAL A 265 -6.03 1.78 -8.12
N VAL A 266 -5.72 2.03 -6.83
CA VAL A 266 -5.77 0.99 -5.78
C VAL A 266 -7.20 0.49 -5.60
N THR A 267 -8.17 1.39 -5.48
CA THR A 267 -9.60 1.03 -5.34
C THR A 267 -10.10 0.29 -6.58
N ALA A 268 -9.72 0.71 -7.78
CA ALA A 268 -10.09 0.03 -9.01
C ALA A 268 -9.58 -1.42 -9.05
N LEU A 269 -8.32 -1.66 -8.67
CA LEU A 269 -7.74 -3.00 -8.59
C LEU A 269 -8.41 -3.88 -7.53
N LEU A 270 -8.66 -3.35 -6.32
CA LEU A 270 -9.36 -4.09 -5.27
C LEU A 270 -10.79 -4.46 -5.71
N ASN A 271 -11.51 -3.54 -6.35
CA ASN A 271 -12.85 -3.78 -6.88
C ASN A 271 -12.84 -4.78 -8.06
N ALA A 272 -11.79 -4.76 -8.88
CA ALA A 272 -11.58 -5.73 -9.95
C ALA A 272 -11.18 -7.14 -9.44
N GLY A 273 -10.98 -7.29 -8.13
CA GLY A 273 -10.72 -8.57 -7.48
C GLY A 273 -9.28 -8.83 -7.05
N SER A 274 -8.38 -7.84 -7.08
CA SER A 274 -7.07 -7.98 -6.44
C SER A 274 -7.25 -8.17 -4.93
N ALA A 275 -6.60 -9.18 -4.38
CA ALA A 275 -6.64 -9.43 -2.94
C ALA A 275 -5.65 -8.54 -2.18
N THR A 276 -4.53 -8.18 -2.81
CA THR A 276 -3.49 -7.33 -2.24
C THR A 276 -3.00 -6.31 -3.25
N VAL A 277 -2.90 -5.05 -2.85
CA VAL A 277 -2.25 -4.00 -3.62
C VAL A 277 -1.21 -3.31 -2.74
N ILE A 278 0.04 -3.27 -3.19
CA ILE A 278 1.10 -2.49 -2.57
C ILE A 278 1.21 -1.16 -3.33
N ALA A 279 1.06 -0.05 -2.65
CA ALA A 279 1.18 1.28 -3.25
C ALA A 279 1.71 2.30 -2.25
N SER A 280 2.35 3.37 -2.73
CA SER A 280 2.80 4.46 -1.88
C SER A 280 1.69 5.47 -1.62
N VAL A 281 1.66 6.06 -0.43
CA VAL A 281 0.69 7.08 0.00
C VAL A 281 1.28 8.50 0.04
N ALA A 282 2.55 8.64 -0.29
CA ALA A 282 3.28 9.87 -0.50
C ALA A 282 4.42 9.60 -1.48
N ARG A 283 5.10 10.63 -1.96
CA ARG A 283 6.25 10.46 -2.87
C ARG A 283 7.36 9.64 -2.22
N VAL A 284 8.02 8.81 -3.01
CA VAL A 284 9.18 8.00 -2.61
C VAL A 284 10.31 8.24 -3.59
N ALA A 285 11.53 8.44 -3.10
CA ALA A 285 12.70 8.56 -3.96
C ALA A 285 12.95 7.23 -4.72
N ASP A 286 13.32 7.32 -6.00
CA ASP A 286 13.47 6.16 -6.90
C ASP A 286 14.41 5.08 -6.34
N ASP A 287 15.52 5.47 -5.71
CA ASP A 287 16.46 4.49 -5.10
C ASP A 287 15.84 3.77 -3.90
N THR A 288 15.05 4.49 -3.09
CA THR A 288 14.31 3.93 -1.95
C THR A 288 13.20 3.00 -2.44
N ALA A 289 12.44 3.41 -3.46
CA ALA A 289 11.40 2.60 -4.06
C ALA A 289 11.97 1.29 -4.62
N MET A 290 13.03 1.36 -5.42
CA MET A 290 13.71 0.18 -5.97
C MET A 290 14.19 -0.76 -4.86
N ALA A 291 14.85 -0.25 -3.81
CA ALA A 291 15.35 -1.09 -2.72
C ALA A 291 14.19 -1.79 -1.98
N ALA A 292 13.12 -1.04 -1.66
CA ALA A 292 11.92 -1.58 -1.01
C ALA A 292 11.24 -2.65 -1.86
N MET A 293 11.05 -2.39 -3.15
CA MET A 293 10.32 -3.32 -4.04
C MET A 293 11.12 -4.59 -4.32
N VAL A 294 12.43 -4.50 -4.51
CA VAL A 294 13.29 -5.69 -4.64
C VAL A 294 13.29 -6.51 -3.34
N GLY A 295 13.36 -5.85 -2.17
CA GLY A 295 13.24 -6.49 -0.86
C GLY A 295 11.91 -7.19 -0.69
N TYR A 296 10.82 -6.52 -1.03
CA TYR A 296 9.46 -7.07 -1.00
C TYR A 296 9.34 -8.33 -1.87
N HIS A 297 9.74 -8.26 -3.15
CA HIS A 297 9.66 -9.43 -4.03
C HIS A 297 10.54 -10.58 -3.56
N ARG A 298 11.72 -10.33 -2.97
CA ARG A 298 12.56 -11.36 -2.36
C ARG A 298 11.83 -12.07 -1.21
N ALA A 299 11.20 -11.33 -0.32
CA ALA A 299 10.45 -11.89 0.81
C ALA A 299 9.21 -12.68 0.33
N ILE A 300 8.47 -12.16 -0.64
CA ILE A 300 7.31 -12.84 -1.24
C ILE A 300 7.72 -14.14 -1.93
N THR A 301 8.81 -14.16 -2.69
CA THR A 301 9.30 -15.39 -3.33
C THR A 301 9.81 -16.43 -2.34
N ALA A 302 10.21 -16.00 -1.14
CA ALA A 302 10.55 -16.88 -0.02
C ALA A 302 9.31 -17.35 0.77
N GLY A 303 8.08 -16.95 0.39
CA GLY A 303 6.83 -17.41 0.99
C GLY A 303 6.25 -16.52 2.09
N ALA A 304 6.83 -15.33 2.34
CA ALA A 304 6.28 -14.40 3.33
C ALA A 304 4.85 -13.95 2.94
N ALA A 305 4.03 -13.62 3.94
CA ALA A 305 2.75 -12.96 3.72
C ALA A 305 2.98 -11.51 3.24
N PRO A 306 2.06 -10.92 2.43
CA PRO A 306 2.30 -9.62 1.80
C PRO A 306 2.63 -8.48 2.77
N ALA A 307 1.91 -8.34 3.87
CA ALA A 307 2.18 -7.29 4.85
C ALA A 307 3.51 -7.54 5.60
N ALA A 308 3.84 -8.80 5.89
CA ALA A 308 5.11 -9.15 6.53
C ALA A 308 6.29 -8.92 5.58
N ALA A 309 6.13 -9.26 4.30
CA ALA A 309 7.13 -8.99 3.27
C ALA A 309 7.39 -7.48 3.11
N LEU A 310 6.33 -6.66 3.13
CA LEU A 310 6.46 -5.21 3.07
C LEU A 310 7.12 -4.66 4.34
N ALA A 311 6.71 -5.09 5.52
CA ALA A 311 7.31 -4.66 6.79
C ALA A 311 8.82 -4.93 6.81
N ALA A 312 9.25 -6.12 6.41
CA ALA A 312 10.67 -6.48 6.31
C ALA A 312 11.41 -5.65 5.23
N ALA A 313 10.76 -5.38 4.09
CA ALA A 313 11.37 -4.57 3.03
C ALA A 313 11.54 -3.09 3.41
N LEU A 314 10.70 -2.58 4.32
CA LEU A 314 10.74 -1.20 4.79
C LEU A 314 11.57 -1.02 6.07
N GLU A 315 12.08 -2.08 6.65
CA GLU A 315 12.93 -1.99 7.83
C GLU A 315 14.20 -1.16 7.53
N GLY A 316 14.44 -0.14 8.35
CA GLY A 316 15.52 0.82 8.12
C GLY A 316 15.26 1.87 7.03
N GLN A 317 14.11 1.83 6.34
CA GLN A 317 13.74 2.76 5.26
C GLN A 317 12.66 3.74 5.75
N ALA A 318 13.00 4.62 6.67
CA ALA A 318 12.05 5.56 7.31
C ALA A 318 11.35 6.53 6.33
N THR A 319 11.80 6.60 5.08
CA THR A 319 11.26 7.50 4.04
C THR A 319 10.43 6.76 2.98
N ALA A 320 10.16 5.48 3.17
CA ALA A 320 9.34 4.71 2.25
C ALA A 320 7.87 4.70 2.73
N SER A 321 6.98 5.30 1.96
CA SER A 321 5.55 5.46 2.28
C SER A 321 4.66 4.37 1.72
N PHE A 322 5.20 3.17 1.45
CA PHE A 322 4.41 2.06 0.91
C PHE A 322 3.48 1.47 1.96
N VAL A 323 2.28 1.09 1.51
CA VAL A 323 1.22 0.49 2.32
C VAL A 323 0.71 -0.77 1.63
N CYS A 324 0.39 -1.78 2.42
CA CYS A 324 -0.27 -3.01 1.97
C CYS A 324 -1.79 -2.83 2.09
N PHE A 325 -2.48 -2.73 0.95
CA PHE A 325 -3.93 -2.62 0.87
C PHE A 325 -4.58 -3.98 0.59
N GLY A 326 -5.77 -4.22 1.15
CA GLY A 326 -6.55 -5.44 0.96
C GLY A 326 -6.25 -6.50 2.01
N ALA A 327 -5.60 -7.60 1.66
CA ALA A 327 -5.16 -8.64 2.58
C ALA A 327 -3.65 -8.74 2.65
N GLY A 328 -3.12 -8.85 3.86
CA GLY A 328 -1.69 -8.97 4.14
C GLY A 328 -1.24 -10.40 4.47
#